data_68fc7a5ca09207c5dda2044e6f847c31
#
_entry.id   68fc7a5ca09207c5dda2044e6f847c31
#
_cell.length_a   1.000
_cell.length_b   1.000
_cell.length_c   1.000
_cell.angle_alpha   90.00
_cell.angle_beta   90.00
_cell.angle_gamma   90.00
#
_symmetry.space_group_name_H-M   'P 1'
#
loop_
_entity.id
_entity.type
_entity.pdbx_description
1 polymer ?
#
loop_
_entity_poly.entity_id
_entity_poly.type
_entity_poly.pdbx_seq_one_letter_code
_entity_poly.pdbx_strand_id
1 'polypeptide(L)'
;MSTAEERARQLDLVARLKSSYPELPDAPTPDLLDHARITAYLKPVHDVGGEPDAPIFYEGKAYELWEHMTYVMCEVLAWRGIWLSEERRRIGNVDVGRAEYLGLPYYCRWLLAVARVLVEKHHIALGELSERMLEVQDRYAGGLAGKKLEAQPRSVGDGSGVPRNTHHRHAVGVGDPQIYAGRAGEARFAVGDPVVVRELPVVFYTRTPEYVRGATGQISAVAYESPAPEDETWGLSDAQPEWFYVVEFQMSDLWHGYTGTADDTLRTEIPERWLAPAGREES
;
A
#
# COMPACT_ATOMS: atom_id res chain seq x y z
N MET A 1 22.38 12.61 -24.90
CA MET A 1 22.19 11.37 -25.67
C MET A 1 22.66 10.21 -24.81
N SER A 2 21.83 9.21 -24.58
CA SER A 2 22.23 8.06 -23.76
C SER A 2 23.33 7.28 -24.45
N THR A 3 24.33 6.84 -23.69
CA THR A 3 25.45 6.05 -24.24
C THR A 3 24.97 4.66 -24.67
N ALA A 4 25.72 4.00 -25.56
CA ALA A 4 25.41 2.62 -25.98
C ALA A 4 25.32 1.66 -24.78
N GLU A 5 26.13 1.89 -23.74
CA GLU A 5 26.12 1.10 -22.51
C GLU A 5 24.85 1.32 -21.68
N GLU A 6 24.35 2.56 -21.59
CA GLU A 6 23.08 2.85 -20.90
C GLU A 6 21.91 2.17 -21.61
N ARG A 7 21.88 2.21 -22.93
CA ARG A 7 20.88 1.47 -23.72
C ARG A 7 20.96 -0.03 -23.48
N ALA A 8 22.18 -0.60 -23.49
CA ALA A 8 22.37 -2.02 -23.22
C ALA A 8 21.86 -2.42 -21.83
N ARG A 9 22.16 -1.61 -20.79
CA ARG A 9 21.64 -1.84 -19.43
C ARG A 9 20.12 -1.75 -19.35
N GLN A 10 19.53 -0.78 -20.05
CA GLN A 10 18.07 -0.66 -20.10
C GLN A 10 17.41 -1.85 -20.79
N LEU A 11 17.99 -2.32 -21.91
CA LEU A 11 17.49 -3.50 -22.63
C LEU A 11 17.62 -4.77 -21.80
N ASP A 12 18.74 -4.94 -21.08
CA ASP A 12 18.94 -6.06 -20.17
C ASP A 12 17.96 -6.02 -18.99
N LEU A 13 17.70 -4.83 -18.43
CA LEU A 13 16.69 -4.65 -17.40
C LEU A 13 15.28 -5.02 -17.92
N VAL A 14 14.91 -4.52 -19.10
CA VAL A 14 13.63 -4.84 -19.74
C VAL A 14 13.50 -6.34 -20.02
N ALA A 15 14.58 -6.98 -20.49
CA ALA A 15 14.58 -8.42 -20.74
C ALA A 15 14.38 -9.22 -19.44
N ARG A 16 15.06 -8.83 -18.36
CA ARG A 16 14.88 -9.44 -17.04
C ARG A 16 13.47 -9.21 -16.48
N LEU A 17 12.93 -8.02 -16.64
CA LEU A 17 11.56 -7.72 -16.26
C LEU A 17 10.56 -8.58 -17.04
N LYS A 18 10.74 -8.72 -18.36
CA LYS A 18 9.87 -9.59 -19.15
C LYS A 18 9.95 -11.05 -18.73
N SER A 19 11.13 -11.56 -18.41
CA SER A 19 11.30 -12.94 -17.95
C SER A 19 10.73 -13.21 -16.55
N SER A 20 10.47 -12.17 -15.75
CA SER A 20 9.84 -12.29 -14.43
C SER A 20 8.31 -12.30 -14.49
N TYR A 21 7.72 -11.94 -15.63
CA TYR A 21 6.28 -12.09 -15.82
C TYR A 21 5.93 -13.54 -16.16
N PRO A 22 4.79 -14.06 -15.68
CA PRO A 22 4.29 -15.33 -16.19
C PRO A 22 4.22 -15.22 -17.71
N GLU A 23 4.61 -16.29 -18.41
CA GLU A 23 4.60 -16.35 -19.86
C GLU A 23 3.19 -16.00 -20.39
N LEU A 24 3.04 -14.73 -20.75
CA LEU A 24 1.89 -14.32 -21.54
C LEU A 24 2.18 -14.72 -22.97
N PRO A 25 1.23 -15.29 -23.69
CA PRO A 25 1.42 -15.57 -25.11
C PRO A 25 1.83 -14.28 -25.84
N ASP A 26 2.77 -14.38 -26.78
CA ASP A 26 3.33 -13.24 -27.51
C ASP A 26 2.28 -12.38 -28.23
N ALA A 27 1.13 -12.97 -28.55
CA ALA A 27 -0.05 -12.26 -29.05
C ALA A 27 -1.29 -12.86 -28.38
N PRO A 28 -1.90 -12.18 -27.40
CA PRO A 28 -3.15 -12.64 -26.84
C PRO A 28 -4.23 -12.62 -27.91
N THR A 29 -4.69 -13.78 -28.32
CA THR A 29 -5.93 -13.89 -29.09
C THR A 29 -7.08 -14.04 -28.11
N PRO A 30 -8.30 -13.61 -28.49
CA PRO A 30 -9.48 -13.77 -27.62
C PRO A 30 -9.67 -15.22 -27.14
N ASP A 31 -9.30 -16.19 -27.94
CA ASP A 31 -9.42 -17.62 -27.63
C ASP A 31 -8.43 -18.10 -26.58
N LEU A 32 -7.36 -17.31 -26.31
CA LEU A 32 -6.34 -17.62 -25.29
C LEU A 32 -6.56 -16.89 -23.97
N LEU A 33 -7.50 -15.96 -23.91
CA LEU A 33 -7.82 -15.20 -22.73
C LEU A 33 -8.98 -15.89 -21.97
N ASP A 34 -8.64 -16.92 -21.23
CA ASP A 34 -9.57 -17.49 -20.27
C ASP A 34 -9.71 -16.62 -19.00
N HIS A 35 -10.75 -16.90 -18.22
CA HIS A 35 -11.03 -16.14 -16.98
C HIS A 35 -9.84 -16.14 -16.01
N ALA A 36 -9.17 -17.26 -15.82
CA ALA A 36 -8.06 -17.39 -14.89
C ALA A 36 -6.87 -16.50 -15.31
N ARG A 37 -6.56 -16.46 -16.61
CA ARG A 37 -5.50 -15.60 -17.15
C ARG A 37 -5.81 -14.12 -17.04
N ILE A 38 -7.05 -13.72 -17.36
CA ILE A 38 -7.48 -12.35 -17.19
C ILE A 38 -7.39 -11.93 -15.73
N THR A 39 -7.87 -12.76 -14.82
CA THR A 39 -7.83 -12.48 -13.38
C THR A 39 -6.39 -12.36 -12.88
N ALA A 40 -5.50 -13.27 -13.29
CA ALA A 40 -4.08 -13.22 -12.90
C ALA A 40 -3.37 -11.98 -13.47
N TYR A 41 -3.72 -11.56 -14.68
CA TYR A 41 -3.16 -10.35 -15.29
C TYR A 41 -3.63 -9.07 -14.60
N LEU A 42 -4.90 -9.01 -14.21
CA LEU A 42 -5.48 -7.85 -13.55
C LEU A 42 -5.14 -7.76 -12.07
N LYS A 43 -4.70 -8.86 -11.45
CA LYS A 43 -4.38 -8.90 -10.03
C LYS A 43 -3.21 -7.96 -9.70
N PRO A 44 -3.39 -7.00 -8.79
CA PRO A 44 -2.30 -6.09 -8.38
C PRO A 44 -1.15 -6.85 -7.73
N VAL A 45 0.06 -6.34 -7.91
CA VAL A 45 1.28 -6.98 -7.38
C VAL A 45 1.26 -7.14 -5.86
N HIS A 46 0.67 -6.19 -5.15
CA HIS A 46 0.59 -6.19 -3.68
C HIS A 46 -0.51 -7.10 -3.13
N ASP A 47 -1.40 -7.58 -3.98
CA ASP A 47 -2.50 -8.47 -3.61
C ASP A 47 -2.01 -9.92 -3.56
N VAL A 48 -1.17 -10.20 -2.58
CA VAL A 48 -0.57 -11.52 -2.36
C VAL A 48 -1.33 -12.22 -1.25
N GLY A 49 -1.83 -13.44 -1.53
CA GLY A 49 -2.62 -14.23 -0.57
C GLY A 49 -1.78 -14.78 0.59
N GLY A 50 -0.47 -14.79 0.44
CA GLY A 50 0.44 -15.44 1.37
C GLY A 50 0.49 -16.96 1.18
N GLU A 51 1.38 -17.61 1.91
CA GLU A 51 1.53 -19.06 1.94
C GLU A 51 1.12 -19.54 3.35
N PRO A 52 0.11 -20.42 3.48
CA PRO A 52 -0.44 -20.82 4.78
C PRO A 52 0.61 -21.36 5.75
N ASP A 53 1.58 -22.10 5.22
CA ASP A 53 2.63 -22.77 6.01
C ASP A 53 3.96 -21.98 6.04
N ALA A 54 4.00 -20.76 5.50
CA ALA A 54 5.22 -19.96 5.51
C ALA A 54 5.58 -19.55 6.94
N PRO A 55 6.81 -19.85 7.40
CA PRO A 55 7.22 -19.45 8.75
C PRO A 55 7.33 -17.93 8.85
N ILE A 56 6.91 -17.40 9.98
CA ILE A 56 7.11 -15.98 10.29
C ILE A 56 8.54 -15.80 10.79
N PHE A 57 9.36 -15.09 10.03
CA PHE A 57 10.72 -14.74 10.44
C PHE A 57 10.71 -13.42 11.21
N TYR A 58 11.13 -13.46 12.45
CA TYR A 58 11.37 -12.27 13.27
C TYR A 58 12.85 -11.89 13.16
N GLU A 59 13.20 -11.09 12.18
CA GLU A 59 14.54 -10.49 12.13
C GLU A 59 14.49 -9.14 12.85
N GLY A 60 15.21 -9.02 13.94
CA GLY A 60 15.47 -7.75 14.62
C GLY A 60 16.42 -6.88 13.81
N LYS A 61 15.99 -6.43 12.63
CA LYS A 61 16.80 -5.53 11.80
C LYS A 61 16.81 -4.15 12.42
N ALA A 62 17.98 -3.62 12.72
CA ALA A 62 18.13 -2.19 13.01
C ALA A 62 17.91 -1.39 11.72
N TYR A 63 17.04 -0.39 11.79
CA TYR A 63 16.82 0.53 10.67
C TYR A 63 18.04 1.41 10.44
N GLU A 64 18.37 1.62 9.18
CA GLU A 64 19.43 2.56 8.79
C GLU A 64 18.89 4.00 8.81
N LEU A 65 19.80 4.97 8.94
CA LEU A 65 19.42 6.38 9.01
C LEU A 65 18.59 6.84 7.80
N TRP A 66 18.91 6.37 6.60
CA TRP A 66 18.16 6.73 5.39
C TRP A 66 16.73 6.18 5.40
N GLU A 67 16.48 5.02 6.02
CA GLU A 67 15.16 4.44 6.18
C GLU A 67 14.29 5.32 7.09
N HIS A 68 14.85 5.73 8.24
CA HIS A 68 14.20 6.69 9.14
C HIS A 68 13.93 8.04 8.47
N MET A 69 14.91 8.55 7.72
CA MET A 69 14.74 9.82 6.99
C MET A 69 13.65 9.73 5.93
N THR A 70 13.56 8.61 5.22
CA THR A 70 12.49 8.35 4.25
C THR A 70 11.13 8.34 4.94
N TYR A 71 11.01 7.63 6.07
CA TYR A 71 9.77 7.62 6.85
C TYR A 71 9.36 9.04 7.27
N VAL A 72 10.26 9.78 7.93
CA VAL A 72 9.99 11.15 8.40
C VAL A 72 9.62 12.08 7.26
N MET A 73 10.31 11.98 6.13
CA MET A 73 9.99 12.77 4.93
C MET A 73 8.58 12.46 4.43
N CYS A 74 8.20 11.19 4.38
CA CYS A 74 6.86 10.79 3.98
C CYS A 74 5.79 11.38 4.91
N GLU A 75 6.00 11.32 6.22
CA GLU A 75 5.08 11.89 7.20
C GLU A 75 4.95 13.41 7.05
N VAL A 76 6.08 14.12 6.92
CA VAL A 76 6.08 15.58 6.75
C VAL A 76 5.34 16.00 5.48
N LEU A 77 5.55 15.28 4.36
CA LEU A 77 4.88 15.58 3.10
C LEU A 77 3.38 15.29 3.16
N ALA A 78 2.99 14.23 3.87
CA ALA A 78 1.60 13.94 4.16
C ALA A 78 0.96 15.04 5.02
N TRP A 79 1.65 15.51 6.07
CA TRP A 79 1.18 16.62 6.90
C TRP A 79 1.01 17.93 6.12
N ARG A 80 1.81 18.11 5.09
CA ARG A 80 1.73 19.27 4.19
C ARG A 80 0.63 19.12 3.14
N GLY A 81 -0.08 17.99 3.11
CA GLY A 81 -1.12 17.72 2.13
C GLY A 81 -0.59 17.52 0.70
N ILE A 82 0.70 17.16 0.56
CA ILE A 82 1.29 16.91 -0.76
C ILE A 82 0.68 15.66 -1.38
N TRP A 83 0.32 14.67 -0.58
CA TRP A 83 -0.35 13.44 -1.00
C TRP A 83 -1.30 12.89 0.04
N LEU A 84 -2.15 11.95 -0.40
CA LEU A 84 -2.92 11.06 0.47
C LEU A 84 -2.13 9.76 0.71
N SER A 85 -2.37 9.12 1.84
CA SER A 85 -1.63 7.92 2.24
C SER A 85 -1.74 6.79 1.22
N GLU A 86 -2.95 6.52 0.74
CA GLU A 86 -3.18 5.42 -0.20
C GLU A 86 -2.65 5.74 -1.60
N GLU A 87 -2.63 7.02 -2.01
CA GLU A 87 -1.98 7.46 -3.26
C GLU A 87 -0.49 7.06 -3.27
N ARG A 88 0.25 7.35 -2.19
CA ARG A 88 1.65 6.95 -2.06
C ARG A 88 1.80 5.43 -2.06
N ARG A 89 0.90 4.73 -1.36
CA ARG A 89 0.93 3.26 -1.29
C ARG A 89 0.67 2.63 -2.66
N ARG A 90 -0.28 3.14 -3.42
CA ARG A 90 -0.50 2.67 -4.79
C ARG A 90 0.77 2.82 -5.63
N ILE A 91 1.36 3.99 -5.64
CA ILE A 91 2.57 4.24 -6.42
C ILE A 91 3.71 3.31 -5.99
N GLY A 92 3.95 3.17 -4.70
CA GLY A 92 5.04 2.34 -4.17
C GLY A 92 4.79 0.82 -4.20
N ASN A 93 3.55 0.38 -4.36
CA ASN A 93 3.20 -1.03 -4.33
C ASN A 93 2.69 -1.58 -5.67
N VAL A 94 2.10 -0.73 -6.50
CA VAL A 94 1.51 -1.16 -7.78
C VAL A 94 2.31 -0.59 -8.94
N ASP A 95 2.46 0.73 -8.98
CA ASP A 95 3.03 1.41 -10.15
C ASP A 95 4.53 1.20 -10.32
N VAL A 96 5.24 0.83 -9.26
CA VAL A 96 6.67 0.46 -9.37
C VAL A 96 6.89 -0.80 -10.17
N GLY A 97 5.87 -1.67 -10.28
CA GLY A 97 5.96 -2.94 -10.96
C GLY A 97 6.42 -4.10 -10.04
N ARG A 98 6.24 -5.32 -10.54
CA ARG A 98 6.44 -6.55 -9.75
C ARG A 98 7.89 -6.75 -9.32
N ALA A 99 8.84 -6.47 -10.20
CA ALA A 99 10.26 -6.70 -9.92
C ALA A 99 10.75 -5.79 -8.80
N GLU A 100 10.43 -4.51 -8.85
CA GLU A 100 10.78 -3.52 -7.84
C GLU A 100 10.02 -3.77 -6.53
N TYR A 101 8.75 -4.15 -6.62
CA TYR A 101 7.95 -4.47 -5.43
C TYR A 101 8.54 -5.62 -4.63
N LEU A 102 8.96 -6.69 -5.29
CA LEU A 102 9.52 -7.89 -4.64
C LEU A 102 11.03 -7.80 -4.39
N GLY A 103 11.76 -7.04 -5.21
CA GLY A 103 13.22 -6.96 -5.19
C GLY A 103 13.80 -5.83 -4.36
N LEU A 104 13.05 -4.77 -4.09
CA LEU A 104 13.56 -3.61 -3.36
C LEU A 104 13.26 -3.69 -1.87
N PRO A 105 14.17 -3.18 -1.02
CA PRO A 105 13.88 -2.96 0.39
C PRO A 105 12.63 -2.11 0.61
N TYR A 106 11.96 -2.30 1.72
CA TYR A 106 10.66 -1.67 2.01
C TYR A 106 10.67 -0.15 1.81
N TYR A 107 11.63 0.55 2.40
CA TYR A 107 11.72 2.01 2.30
C TYR A 107 12.23 2.53 0.95
N CYS A 108 12.89 1.70 0.13
CA CYS A 108 13.21 2.08 -1.24
C CYS A 108 11.94 2.30 -2.08
N ARG A 109 10.92 1.47 -1.88
CA ARG A 109 9.62 1.66 -2.55
C ARG A 109 8.94 2.96 -2.12
N TRP A 110 9.05 3.31 -0.85
CA TRP A 110 8.56 4.60 -0.34
C TRP A 110 9.30 5.76 -1.00
N LEU A 111 10.63 5.68 -1.09
CA LEU A 111 11.45 6.72 -1.69
C LEU A 111 11.11 6.93 -3.17
N LEU A 112 10.91 5.83 -3.93
CA LEU A 112 10.47 5.92 -5.32
C LEU A 112 9.09 6.56 -5.44
N ALA A 113 8.16 6.20 -4.56
CA ALA A 113 6.83 6.80 -4.53
C ALA A 113 6.89 8.31 -4.22
N VAL A 114 7.73 8.72 -3.26
CA VAL A 114 7.96 10.14 -2.95
C VAL A 114 8.47 10.88 -4.17
N ALA A 115 9.54 10.39 -4.78
CA ALA A 115 10.15 11.04 -5.95
C ALA A 115 9.12 11.21 -7.07
N ARG A 116 8.34 10.16 -7.34
CA ARG A 116 7.32 10.19 -8.39
C ARG A 116 6.20 11.18 -8.09
N VAL A 117 5.62 11.16 -6.90
CA VAL A 117 4.54 12.09 -6.52
C VAL A 117 5.00 13.54 -6.61
N LEU A 118 6.21 13.84 -6.12
CA LEU A 118 6.73 15.22 -6.18
C LEU A 118 6.93 15.71 -7.61
N VAL A 119 7.35 14.84 -8.52
CA VAL A 119 7.48 15.18 -9.95
C VAL A 119 6.10 15.30 -10.61
N GLU A 120 5.20 14.35 -10.40
CA GLU A 120 3.85 14.34 -10.98
C GLU A 120 3.01 15.54 -10.53
N LYS A 121 3.17 15.97 -9.28
CA LYS A 121 2.49 17.16 -8.74
C LYS A 121 3.27 18.47 -8.94
N HIS A 122 4.32 18.45 -9.75
CA HIS A 122 5.13 19.61 -10.11
C HIS A 122 5.78 20.36 -8.94
N HIS A 123 6.06 19.66 -7.83
CA HIS A 123 6.82 20.22 -6.72
C HIS A 123 8.31 20.30 -7.03
N ILE A 124 8.80 19.35 -7.84
CA ILE A 124 10.17 19.31 -8.38
C ILE A 124 10.11 18.92 -9.85
N ALA A 125 11.08 19.39 -10.64
CA ALA A 125 11.24 18.93 -12.02
C ALA A 125 12.07 17.64 -12.06
N LEU A 126 11.77 16.74 -13.01
CA LEU A 126 12.55 15.50 -13.19
C LEU A 126 14.03 15.79 -13.48
N GLY A 127 14.31 16.84 -14.28
CA GLY A 127 15.68 17.29 -14.56
C GLY A 127 16.41 17.74 -13.29
N GLU A 128 15.75 18.55 -12.45
CA GLU A 128 16.29 19.00 -11.17
C GLU A 128 16.61 17.80 -10.24
N LEU A 129 15.71 16.84 -10.13
CA LEU A 129 15.95 15.63 -9.35
C LEU A 129 17.18 14.86 -9.87
N SER A 130 17.27 14.69 -11.19
CA SER A 130 18.39 13.97 -11.83
C SER A 130 19.72 14.69 -11.61
N GLU A 131 19.78 16.00 -11.79
CA GLU A 131 20.98 16.81 -11.56
C GLU A 131 21.44 16.72 -10.10
N ARG A 132 20.50 16.82 -9.16
CA ARG A 132 20.82 16.69 -7.73
C ARG A 132 21.28 15.29 -7.33
N MET A 133 20.72 14.25 -7.93
CA MET A 133 21.19 12.88 -7.70
C MET A 133 22.63 12.71 -8.19
N LEU A 134 22.99 13.23 -9.38
CA LEU A 134 24.36 13.19 -9.90
C LEU A 134 25.31 14.00 -9.02
N GLU A 135 24.93 15.22 -8.62
CA GLU A 135 25.73 16.05 -7.70
C GLU A 135 26.01 15.33 -6.37
N VAL A 136 25.00 14.67 -5.80
CA VAL A 136 25.17 13.89 -4.56
C VAL A 136 26.07 12.68 -4.79
N GLN A 137 25.88 11.99 -5.91
CA GLN A 137 26.73 10.83 -6.29
C GLN A 137 28.18 11.26 -6.43
N ASP A 138 28.48 12.35 -7.11
CA ASP A 138 29.83 12.88 -7.27
C ASP A 138 30.45 13.31 -5.92
N ARG A 139 29.66 13.97 -5.08
CA ARG A 139 30.09 14.39 -3.73
C ARG A 139 30.50 13.21 -2.85
N TYR A 140 29.88 12.06 -3.06
CA TYR A 140 30.12 10.84 -2.30
C TYR A 140 30.88 9.75 -3.08
N ALA A 141 31.34 10.04 -4.32
CA ALA A 141 32.12 9.10 -5.13
C ALA A 141 33.42 8.62 -4.47
N GLY A 142 33.95 9.38 -3.52
CA GLY A 142 35.08 8.99 -2.67
C GLY A 142 34.74 8.04 -1.52
N GLY A 143 33.49 7.59 -1.44
CA GLY A 143 32.99 6.64 -0.45
C GLY A 143 32.57 7.30 0.87
N LEU A 144 31.37 6.96 1.33
CA LEU A 144 30.93 7.17 2.73
C LEU A 144 31.63 6.22 3.70
N ALA A 145 32.56 5.41 3.22
CA ALA A 145 33.32 4.46 4.02
C ALA A 145 34.08 5.21 5.13
N GLY A 146 33.55 5.21 6.31
CA GLY A 146 34.13 5.81 7.51
C GLY A 146 33.51 7.12 8.01
N LYS A 147 32.63 7.78 7.27
CA LYS A 147 31.84 8.89 7.81
C LYS A 147 30.54 8.34 8.41
N LYS A 148 30.59 7.86 9.64
CA LYS A 148 29.40 7.80 10.48
C LYS A 148 28.91 9.24 10.59
N LEU A 149 27.80 9.55 9.91
CA LEU A 149 26.99 10.71 10.27
C LEU A 149 26.44 10.39 11.67
N GLU A 150 27.16 10.79 12.70
CA GLU A 150 26.59 10.84 14.03
C GLU A 150 25.43 11.82 13.94
N ALA A 151 24.22 11.26 13.89
CA ALA A 151 23.02 12.05 14.07
C ALA A 151 23.17 12.67 15.47
N GLN A 152 23.56 13.94 15.52
CA GLN A 152 23.45 14.68 16.77
C GLN A 152 21.97 14.66 17.14
N PRO A 153 21.62 14.12 18.31
CA PRO A 153 20.24 14.18 18.76
C PRO A 153 19.92 15.68 18.90
N ARG A 154 19.23 16.23 17.91
CA ARG A 154 18.58 17.52 18.12
C ARG A 154 17.58 17.27 19.23
N SER A 155 17.69 18.04 20.29
CA SER A 155 16.63 18.09 21.29
C SER A 155 15.33 18.41 20.53
N VAL A 156 14.53 17.37 20.32
CA VAL A 156 13.17 17.56 19.85
C VAL A 156 12.51 18.29 20.99
N GLY A 157 12.17 19.56 20.79
CA GLY A 157 11.35 20.29 21.77
C GLY A 157 10.15 19.39 22.12
N ASP A 158 9.63 19.51 23.30
CA ASP A 158 8.53 18.70 23.85
C ASP A 158 7.25 18.71 22.98
N GLY A 159 7.30 19.35 21.81
CA GLY A 159 6.16 19.49 20.89
C GLY A 159 5.06 20.42 21.41
N SER A 160 5.25 21.01 22.59
CA SER A 160 4.34 22.01 23.15
C SER A 160 4.39 23.27 22.30
N GLY A 161 3.39 23.51 21.48
CA GLY A 161 3.29 24.68 20.62
C GLY A 161 3.22 24.42 19.12
N VAL A 162 3.41 23.18 18.67
CA VAL A 162 3.07 22.80 17.29
C VAL A 162 1.56 22.60 17.21
N PRO A 163 0.82 23.41 16.42
CA PRO A 163 -0.60 23.15 16.22
C PRO A 163 -0.78 21.72 15.76
N ARG A 164 -1.59 20.94 16.49
CA ARG A 164 -1.95 19.59 16.02
C ARG A 164 -2.64 19.75 14.67
N ASN A 165 -1.91 19.44 13.61
CA ASN A 165 -2.44 19.51 12.27
C ASN A 165 -3.42 18.35 12.08
N THR A 166 -4.69 18.65 11.90
CA THR A 166 -5.74 17.65 11.61
C THR A 166 -5.46 16.88 10.32
N HIS A 167 -4.70 17.45 9.39
CA HIS A 167 -4.25 16.77 8.18
C HIS A 167 -3.32 15.59 8.45
N HIS A 168 -2.61 15.57 9.57
CA HIS A 168 -1.67 14.51 9.87
C HIS A 168 -2.35 13.14 9.97
N ARG A 169 -3.42 13.03 10.72
CA ARG A 169 -4.12 11.76 10.91
C ARG A 169 -4.74 11.24 9.62
N HIS A 170 -5.27 12.12 8.81
CA HIS A 170 -5.82 11.79 7.50
C HIS A 170 -4.72 11.36 6.53
N ALA A 171 -3.59 12.04 6.52
CA ALA A 171 -2.49 11.77 5.63
C ALA A 171 -1.75 10.44 5.91
N VAL A 172 -1.84 9.88 7.09
CA VAL A 172 -1.28 8.54 7.41
C VAL A 172 -2.26 7.40 7.21
N GLY A 173 -3.43 7.65 6.60
CA GLY A 173 -4.45 6.62 6.37
C GLY A 173 -5.14 6.14 7.64
N VAL A 174 -4.85 6.75 8.79
CA VAL A 174 -5.67 6.65 9.98
C VAL A 174 -6.74 7.71 9.81
N GLY A 175 -7.93 7.34 9.34
CA GLY A 175 -9.03 8.26 9.21
C GLY A 175 -9.16 9.07 10.49
N ASP A 176 -9.14 10.43 10.40
CA ASP A 176 -9.59 11.23 11.51
C ASP A 176 -11.11 11.12 11.53
N PRO A 177 -11.70 10.40 12.49
CA PRO A 177 -13.16 10.21 12.56
C PRO A 177 -13.90 11.56 12.56
N GLN A 178 -13.23 12.64 12.92
CA GLN A 178 -13.82 13.98 12.98
C GLN A 178 -13.91 14.65 11.59
N ILE A 179 -13.03 14.30 10.64
CA ILE A 179 -13.03 14.92 9.30
C ILE A 179 -14.24 14.45 8.48
N TYR A 180 -14.58 13.18 8.59
CA TYR A 180 -15.65 12.56 7.80
C TYR A 180 -16.91 12.28 8.60
N ALA A 181 -16.91 12.55 9.90
CA ALA A 181 -18.04 12.26 10.78
C ALA A 181 -19.38 12.82 10.23
N GLY A 182 -20.37 11.95 10.11
CA GLY A 182 -21.69 12.28 9.59
C GLY A 182 -21.79 12.43 8.05
N ARG A 183 -20.75 12.03 7.30
CA ARG A 183 -20.74 12.15 5.83
C ARG A 183 -21.12 10.86 5.12
N ALA A 184 -20.90 9.69 5.73
CA ALA A 184 -21.23 8.40 5.14
C ALA A 184 -22.73 8.02 5.29
N GLY A 185 -23.50 8.80 6.04
CA GLY A 185 -24.88 8.46 6.37
C GLY A 185 -25.00 7.43 7.48
N GLU A 186 -26.11 6.67 7.51
CA GLU A 186 -26.31 5.63 8.51
C GLU A 186 -25.46 4.39 8.21
N ALA A 187 -24.84 3.82 9.24
CA ALA A 187 -24.11 2.58 9.13
C ALA A 187 -25.05 1.43 8.75
N ARG A 188 -24.67 0.66 7.73
CA ARG A 188 -25.49 -0.43 7.21
C ARG A 188 -25.51 -1.65 8.13
N PHE A 189 -24.46 -1.85 8.92
CA PHE A 189 -24.29 -2.99 9.82
C PHE A 189 -24.09 -2.55 11.25
N ALA A 190 -24.57 -3.36 12.20
CA ALA A 190 -24.40 -3.18 13.63
C ALA A 190 -23.43 -4.23 14.21
N VAL A 191 -22.90 -3.95 15.40
CA VAL A 191 -22.09 -4.94 16.13
C VAL A 191 -22.90 -6.21 16.36
N GLY A 192 -22.32 -7.35 16.02
CA GLY A 192 -22.96 -8.66 16.10
C GLY A 192 -23.58 -9.13 14.80
N ASP A 193 -23.71 -8.29 13.77
CA ASP A 193 -24.24 -8.72 12.48
C ASP A 193 -23.29 -9.68 11.79
N PRO A 194 -23.79 -10.82 11.27
CA PRO A 194 -23.01 -11.70 10.43
C PRO A 194 -22.90 -11.14 9.02
N VAL A 195 -21.70 -11.10 8.48
CA VAL A 195 -21.39 -10.55 7.16
C VAL A 195 -20.52 -11.49 6.34
N VAL A 196 -20.62 -11.38 5.03
CA VAL A 196 -19.71 -11.99 4.07
C VAL A 196 -18.87 -10.91 3.42
N VAL A 197 -17.56 -11.12 3.34
CA VAL A 197 -16.69 -10.27 2.54
C VAL A 197 -16.86 -10.62 1.07
N ARG A 198 -17.25 -9.64 0.26
CA ARG A 198 -17.53 -9.84 -1.16
C ARG A 198 -16.26 -10.19 -1.92
N GLU A 199 -16.39 -11.01 -2.95
CA GLU A 199 -15.34 -11.27 -3.95
C GLU A 199 -15.44 -10.25 -5.08
N LEU A 200 -14.98 -9.02 -4.82
CA LEU A 200 -14.94 -7.99 -5.85
C LEU A 200 -13.64 -8.11 -6.66
N PRO A 201 -13.71 -7.85 -7.98
CA PRO A 201 -12.51 -7.81 -8.80
C PRO A 201 -11.61 -6.65 -8.34
N VAL A 202 -10.35 -6.97 -8.03
CA VAL A 202 -9.34 -5.99 -7.67
C VAL A 202 -8.47 -5.72 -8.87
N VAL A 203 -8.68 -4.59 -9.52
CA VAL A 203 -8.00 -4.25 -10.78
C VAL A 203 -6.80 -3.36 -10.56
N PHE A 204 -6.84 -2.45 -9.58
CA PHE A 204 -5.79 -1.46 -9.39
C PHE A 204 -5.19 -1.46 -8.00
N TYR A 205 -6.02 -1.36 -6.98
CA TYR A 205 -5.57 -1.23 -5.60
C TYR A 205 -6.66 -1.65 -4.63
N THR A 206 -6.28 -2.27 -3.52
CA THR A 206 -7.16 -2.56 -2.39
C THR A 206 -6.38 -2.68 -1.09
N ARG A 207 -7.08 -2.52 0.02
CA ARG A 207 -6.58 -2.86 1.36
C ARG A 207 -7.33 -4.03 1.98
N THR A 208 -8.39 -4.54 1.32
CA THR A 208 -9.10 -5.74 1.77
C THR A 208 -8.28 -6.98 1.42
N PRO A 209 -7.73 -7.71 2.40
CA PRO A 209 -6.84 -8.84 2.15
C PRO A 209 -7.52 -9.96 1.38
N GLU A 210 -6.77 -10.65 0.50
CA GLU A 210 -7.30 -11.75 -0.29
C GLU A 210 -7.87 -12.88 0.58
N TYR A 211 -7.19 -13.20 1.69
CA TYR A 211 -7.55 -14.32 2.56
C TYR A 211 -8.88 -14.17 3.32
N VAL A 212 -9.46 -12.96 3.36
CA VAL A 212 -10.80 -12.75 3.95
C VAL A 212 -11.89 -12.62 2.89
N ARG A 213 -11.57 -12.54 1.60
CA ARG A 213 -12.59 -12.43 0.54
C ARG A 213 -13.35 -13.73 0.43
N GLY A 214 -14.67 -13.64 0.30
CA GLY A 214 -15.58 -14.78 0.33
C GLY A 214 -15.84 -15.34 1.73
N ALA A 215 -15.06 -14.94 2.73
CA ALA A 215 -15.21 -15.44 4.09
C ALA A 215 -16.40 -14.81 4.82
N THR A 216 -17.03 -15.59 5.69
CA THR A 216 -18.05 -15.13 6.63
C THR A 216 -17.40 -14.71 7.94
N GLY A 217 -17.77 -13.54 8.44
CA GLY A 217 -17.34 -13.04 9.72
C GLY A 217 -18.46 -12.33 10.48
N GLN A 218 -18.14 -11.73 11.60
CA GLN A 218 -19.08 -10.98 12.43
C GLN A 218 -18.55 -9.57 12.68
N ILE A 219 -19.42 -8.57 12.61
CA ILE A 219 -19.06 -7.19 12.96
C ILE A 219 -18.73 -7.14 14.44
N SER A 220 -17.48 -6.85 14.75
CA SER A 220 -17.03 -6.65 16.16
C SER A 220 -17.02 -5.18 16.57
N ALA A 221 -16.90 -4.24 15.62
CA ALA A 221 -17.02 -2.81 15.86
C ALA A 221 -17.44 -2.06 14.60
N VAL A 222 -18.22 -0.99 14.75
CA VAL A 222 -18.38 0.07 13.76
C VAL A 222 -17.29 1.09 14.05
N ALA A 223 -16.34 1.25 13.12
CA ALA A 223 -15.09 1.92 13.43
C ALA A 223 -15.12 3.43 13.13
N TYR A 224 -15.15 3.82 11.88
CA TYR A 224 -15.09 5.22 11.45
C TYR A 224 -15.60 5.39 10.01
N GLU A 225 -15.80 6.64 9.63
CA GLU A 225 -16.13 7.03 8.26
C GLU A 225 -14.86 7.51 7.54
N SER A 226 -14.58 7.03 6.35
CA SER A 226 -13.45 7.45 5.50
C SER A 226 -13.73 7.07 4.05
N PRO A 227 -13.11 7.77 3.07
CA PRO A 227 -13.08 7.25 1.71
C PRO A 227 -12.46 5.86 1.66
N ALA A 228 -12.98 5.00 0.79
CA ALA A 228 -12.36 3.70 0.60
C ALA A 228 -10.94 3.84 0.03
N PRO A 229 -10.01 2.93 0.36
CA PRO A 229 -8.67 2.94 -0.18
C PRO A 229 -8.62 2.94 -1.70
N GLU A 230 -9.56 2.28 -2.33
CA GLU A 230 -9.72 2.20 -3.78
C GLU A 230 -9.97 3.57 -4.42
N ASP A 231 -10.65 4.48 -3.71
CA ASP A 231 -10.94 5.84 -4.17
C ASP A 231 -9.83 6.82 -3.73
N GLU A 232 -9.39 6.74 -2.48
CA GLU A 232 -8.31 7.59 -1.94
C GLU A 232 -7.01 7.45 -2.72
N THR A 233 -6.75 6.25 -3.25
CA THR A 233 -5.53 5.92 -3.99
C THR A 233 -5.28 6.78 -5.22
N TRP A 234 -6.33 7.37 -5.77
CA TRP A 234 -6.24 8.27 -6.95
C TRP A 234 -6.03 9.74 -6.57
N GLY A 235 -5.94 10.06 -5.28
CA GLY A 235 -5.80 11.43 -4.82
C GLY A 235 -7.06 12.27 -5.05
N LEU A 236 -8.22 11.64 -5.18
CA LEU A 236 -9.49 12.33 -5.43
C LEU A 236 -9.94 13.04 -4.16
N SER A 237 -10.04 14.36 -4.24
CA SER A 237 -10.50 15.20 -3.12
C SER A 237 -12.01 15.10 -2.85
N ASP A 238 -12.76 14.51 -3.77
CA ASP A 238 -14.20 14.36 -3.74
C ASP A 238 -14.68 12.91 -3.49
N ALA A 239 -13.75 12.03 -3.15
CA ALA A 239 -14.07 10.66 -2.77
C ALA A 239 -15.07 10.66 -1.61
N GLN A 240 -16.20 9.94 -1.81
CA GLN A 240 -17.24 9.88 -0.80
C GLN A 240 -16.84 8.94 0.33
N PRO A 241 -16.98 9.36 1.59
CA PRO A 241 -16.70 8.50 2.73
C PRO A 241 -17.77 7.42 2.86
N GLU A 242 -17.35 6.29 3.37
CA GLU A 242 -18.18 5.16 3.75
C GLU A 242 -17.77 4.65 5.14
N TRP A 243 -18.60 3.82 5.73
CA TRP A 243 -18.29 3.22 7.02
C TRP A 243 -17.21 2.14 6.90
N PHE A 244 -16.32 2.10 7.89
CA PHE A 244 -15.38 1.02 8.11
C PHE A 244 -15.83 0.20 9.32
N TYR A 245 -15.73 -1.10 9.18
CA TYR A 245 -16.12 -2.06 10.21
C TYR A 245 -14.92 -2.91 10.59
N VAL A 246 -14.77 -3.20 11.87
CA VAL A 246 -13.89 -4.28 12.30
C VAL A 246 -14.68 -5.57 12.21
N VAL A 247 -14.24 -6.46 11.33
CA VAL A 247 -14.83 -7.79 11.14
C VAL A 247 -13.95 -8.82 11.82
N GLU A 248 -14.54 -9.70 12.59
CA GLU A 248 -13.90 -10.83 13.25
C GLU A 248 -14.21 -12.12 12.52
N PHE A 249 -13.18 -12.89 12.27
CA PHE A 249 -13.23 -14.19 11.59
C PHE A 249 -12.63 -15.26 12.50
N GLN A 250 -13.16 -16.49 12.45
CA GLN A 250 -12.48 -17.65 12.99
C GLN A 250 -11.32 -18.02 12.07
N MET A 251 -10.12 -18.19 12.62
CA MET A 251 -8.95 -18.51 11.80
C MET A 251 -9.07 -19.87 11.11
N SER A 252 -9.77 -20.83 11.73
CA SER A 252 -10.10 -22.12 11.12
C SER A 252 -10.96 -22.02 9.87
N ASP A 253 -11.76 -20.97 9.72
CA ASP A 253 -12.62 -20.74 8.56
C ASP A 253 -11.86 -20.08 7.41
N LEU A 254 -10.78 -19.34 7.74
CA LEU A 254 -9.94 -18.66 6.75
C LEU A 254 -8.91 -19.59 6.12
N TRP A 255 -8.36 -20.55 6.87
CA TRP A 255 -7.27 -21.40 6.40
C TRP A 255 -7.60 -22.87 6.55
N HIS A 256 -7.69 -23.56 5.41
CA HIS A 256 -7.85 -25.00 5.41
C HIS A 256 -6.65 -25.68 6.09
N GLY A 257 -6.94 -26.53 7.10
CA GLY A 257 -5.88 -27.19 7.86
C GLY A 257 -5.23 -26.34 8.95
N TYR A 258 -5.88 -25.26 9.38
CA TYR A 258 -5.42 -24.46 10.51
C TYR A 258 -5.13 -25.34 11.74
N THR A 259 -3.94 -25.21 12.32
CA THR A 259 -3.44 -26.04 13.42
C THR A 259 -3.43 -25.34 14.79
N GLY A 260 -3.86 -24.08 14.85
CA GLY A 260 -4.01 -23.30 16.09
C GLY A 260 -5.20 -23.75 16.92
N THR A 261 -5.59 -22.92 17.89
CA THR A 261 -6.74 -23.23 18.73
C THR A 261 -8.06 -22.90 18.03
N ALA A 262 -9.15 -23.58 18.39
CA ALA A 262 -10.47 -23.34 17.78
C ALA A 262 -11.01 -21.93 18.08
N ASP A 263 -10.49 -21.27 19.12
CA ASP A 263 -10.90 -19.94 19.55
C ASP A 263 -10.05 -18.81 18.95
N ASP A 264 -9.07 -19.16 18.12
CA ASP A 264 -8.22 -18.14 17.47
C ASP A 264 -9.02 -17.35 16.45
N THR A 265 -9.00 -16.03 16.61
CA THR A 265 -9.71 -15.11 15.74
C THR A 265 -8.76 -14.13 15.07
N LEU A 266 -9.14 -13.69 13.88
CA LEU A 266 -8.51 -12.58 13.17
C LEU A 266 -9.50 -11.43 13.05
N ARG A 267 -9.05 -10.22 13.37
CA ARG A 267 -9.82 -8.99 13.18
C ARG A 267 -9.15 -8.09 12.18
N THR A 268 -9.91 -7.58 11.22
CA THR A 268 -9.42 -6.62 10.23
C THR A 268 -10.48 -5.57 9.92
N GLU A 269 -10.01 -4.37 9.54
CA GLU A 269 -10.88 -3.28 9.12
C GLU A 269 -11.26 -3.47 7.65
N ILE A 270 -12.55 -3.39 7.36
CA ILE A 270 -13.10 -3.59 6.02
C ILE A 270 -14.10 -2.47 5.72
N PRO A 271 -13.97 -1.76 4.56
CA PRO A 271 -14.94 -0.75 4.16
C PRO A 271 -16.28 -1.39 3.74
N GLU A 272 -17.36 -0.63 3.92
CA GLU A 272 -18.75 -1.09 3.74
C GLU A 272 -19.01 -1.73 2.38
N ARG A 273 -18.41 -1.19 1.31
CA ARG A 273 -18.56 -1.72 -0.06
C ARG A 273 -18.14 -3.18 -0.23
N TRP A 274 -17.24 -3.64 0.62
CA TRP A 274 -16.75 -5.01 0.61
C TRP A 274 -17.63 -5.99 1.42
N LEU A 275 -18.68 -5.49 2.09
CA LEU A 275 -19.50 -6.30 2.97
C LEU A 275 -20.90 -6.54 2.39
N ALA A 276 -21.38 -7.76 2.56
CA ALA A 276 -22.77 -8.16 2.32
C ALA A 276 -23.33 -8.86 3.57
N PRO A 277 -24.66 -8.80 3.81
CA PRO A 277 -25.28 -9.59 4.88
C PRO A 277 -25.06 -11.08 4.64
N ALA A 278 -24.64 -11.84 5.65
CA ALA A 278 -24.57 -13.30 5.55
C ALA A 278 -25.97 -13.88 5.36
N GLY A 279 -26.12 -14.83 4.42
CA GLY A 279 -27.39 -15.54 4.17
C GLY A 279 -28.32 -14.92 3.12
N ARG A 280 -27.87 -13.88 2.41
CA ARG A 280 -28.52 -13.46 1.16
C ARG A 280 -27.64 -13.85 -0.02
N GLU A 281 -28.09 -14.85 -0.79
CA GLU A 281 -27.52 -15.05 -2.14
C GLU A 281 -27.78 -13.77 -2.94
N GLU A 282 -26.72 -13.13 -3.43
CA GLU A 282 -26.86 -12.06 -4.41
C GLU A 282 -27.41 -12.69 -5.70
N SER A 283 -28.65 -12.34 -6.03
CA SER A 283 -29.35 -12.77 -7.26
C SER A 283 -28.86 -11.96 -8.47
#